data_9106020add6014c5b6b269443cab8e16
#
_entry.id   9106020add6014c5b6b269443cab8e16
#
_cell.length_a   1.000
_cell.length_b   1.000
_cell.length_c   1.000
_cell.angle_alpha   90.00
_cell.angle_beta   90.00
_cell.angle_gamma   90.00
#
_symmetry.space_group_name_H-M   'P 1'
#
loop_
_entity.id
_entity.type
_entity.pdbx_description
1 polymer ?
#
loop_
_entity_poly.entity_id
_entity_poly.type
_entity_poly.pdbx_seq_one_letter_code
_entity_poly.pdbx_strand_id
1 'polypeptide(L)'
;MKKTIPVIGMACSVCSANVEKKLQSLEGINSASVSLASRTALVDYDPDIISLEDMKREISNAGYDLVIENDRSVEEINRREFTLLRRRTLASWLFAILTMCFSMGWISLGMEQNMISDGVASAHHSSSFANQICLLLALANLLYCGKQFYVSAWKQLLHHTANMDSLVALSTLIAFLFSTFNTFFGEMVWGARGIEWHTYFDASVMIITFVLTGRCLEEKAKDSTASSIRQLMGMQPKTARLVTYEKIEGTNDYKMEEVPISTIQIGDMIEVRAGEKIPVDGVVTQAESFMTPDAAYVDEAMISGEPTPAMKKAGDNVLAGTIPSQGKLRMRAKQIGENTAL
;
A
#
# COMPACT_ATOMS: atom_id res chain seq x y z
N MET A 1 -19.13 17.13 -5.01
CA MET A 1 -19.30 15.79 -4.37
C MET A 1 -17.96 15.34 -3.81
N LYS A 2 -17.90 14.89 -2.56
CA LYS A 2 -16.64 14.40 -1.97
C LYS A 2 -16.55 12.89 -2.13
N LYS A 3 -15.40 12.39 -2.56
CA LYS A 3 -15.16 10.95 -2.71
C LYS A 3 -13.69 10.61 -2.39
N THR A 4 -13.51 9.52 -1.65
CA THR A 4 -12.18 8.94 -1.38
C THR A 4 -11.90 7.86 -2.41
N ILE A 5 -10.82 8.01 -3.17
CA ILE A 5 -10.47 7.13 -4.29
C ILE A 5 -9.08 6.55 -4.04
N PRO A 6 -8.92 5.21 -4.04
CA PRO A 6 -7.60 4.59 -3.94
C PRO A 6 -6.71 4.92 -5.14
N VAL A 7 -5.42 5.19 -4.87
CA VAL A 7 -4.42 5.55 -5.87
C VAL A 7 -3.29 4.52 -5.86
N ILE A 8 -2.98 3.97 -7.03
CA ILE A 8 -1.90 3.01 -7.24
C ILE A 8 -0.69 3.69 -7.90
N GLY A 9 0.52 3.20 -7.59
CA GLY A 9 1.77 3.69 -8.19
C GLY A 9 2.48 4.80 -7.40
N MET A 10 1.94 5.24 -6.26
CA MET A 10 2.60 6.20 -5.39
C MET A 10 3.65 5.51 -4.51
N ALA A 11 4.93 5.76 -4.77
CA ALA A 11 6.04 5.18 -4.00
C ALA A 11 6.71 6.18 -3.05
N CYS A 12 6.44 7.48 -3.17
CA CYS A 12 7.13 8.53 -2.41
C CYS A 12 6.25 9.76 -2.21
N SER A 13 6.63 10.63 -1.25
CA SER A 13 5.92 11.90 -0.97
C SER A 13 5.86 12.84 -2.17
N VAL A 14 6.89 12.84 -3.03
CA VAL A 14 6.86 13.60 -4.28
C VAL A 14 5.81 13.06 -5.24
N CYS A 15 5.62 11.73 -5.25
CA CYS A 15 4.59 11.10 -6.07
C CYS A 15 3.17 11.52 -5.64
N SER A 16 2.90 11.52 -4.33
CA SER A 16 1.60 11.96 -3.80
C SER A 16 1.34 13.43 -4.08
N ALA A 17 2.36 14.29 -3.93
CA ALA A 17 2.27 15.71 -4.28
C ALA A 17 2.01 15.94 -5.79
N ASN A 18 2.62 15.14 -6.66
CA ASN A 18 2.38 15.21 -8.10
C ASN A 18 0.95 14.81 -8.47
N VAL A 19 0.42 13.71 -7.87
CA VAL A 19 -0.97 13.29 -8.07
C VAL A 19 -1.93 14.37 -7.57
N GLU A 20 -1.69 14.93 -6.39
CA GLU A 20 -2.50 16.00 -5.81
C GLU A 20 -2.52 17.23 -6.71
N LYS A 21 -1.35 17.70 -7.14
CA LYS A 21 -1.24 18.84 -8.05
C LYS A 21 -1.92 18.59 -9.40
N LYS A 22 -1.80 17.36 -9.94
CA LYS A 22 -2.45 16.99 -11.20
C LYS A 22 -3.97 16.98 -11.05
N LEU A 23 -4.50 16.39 -9.95
CA LEU A 23 -5.93 16.41 -9.66
C LEU A 23 -6.44 17.84 -9.52
N GLN A 24 -5.77 18.69 -8.74
CA GLN A 24 -6.15 20.10 -8.55
C GLN A 24 -6.10 20.94 -9.83
N SER A 25 -5.35 20.50 -10.84
CA SER A 25 -5.27 21.18 -12.14
C SER A 25 -6.40 20.83 -13.10
N LEU A 26 -7.25 19.83 -12.77
CA LEU A 26 -8.37 19.43 -13.62
C LEU A 26 -9.58 20.32 -13.41
N GLU A 27 -10.24 20.67 -14.51
CA GLU A 27 -11.48 21.46 -14.48
C GLU A 27 -12.60 20.64 -13.83
N GLY A 28 -13.34 21.24 -12.91
CA GLY A 28 -14.39 20.56 -12.16
C GLY A 28 -13.95 19.97 -10.81
N ILE A 29 -12.67 20.13 -10.41
CA ILE A 29 -12.20 19.74 -9.07
C ILE A 29 -12.10 20.98 -8.18
N ASN A 30 -12.87 20.98 -7.08
CA ASN A 30 -12.86 22.05 -6.09
C ASN A 30 -11.68 21.95 -5.13
N SER A 31 -11.37 20.74 -4.69
CA SER A 31 -10.21 20.43 -3.84
C SER A 31 -9.81 18.98 -3.97
N ALA A 32 -8.52 18.69 -3.84
CA ALA A 32 -7.98 17.35 -3.77
C ALA A 32 -6.90 17.30 -2.69
N SER A 33 -6.89 16.24 -1.90
CA SER A 33 -5.84 15.94 -0.93
C SER A 33 -5.45 14.47 -1.04
N VAL A 34 -4.14 14.20 -1.14
CA VAL A 34 -3.62 12.86 -1.40
C VAL A 34 -2.77 12.38 -0.23
N SER A 35 -3.19 11.29 0.38
CA SER A 35 -2.47 10.63 1.47
C SER A 35 -1.62 9.48 0.93
N LEU A 36 -0.30 9.58 1.11
CA LEU A 36 0.62 8.49 0.80
C LEU A 36 0.43 7.31 1.77
N ALA A 37 0.12 7.58 3.04
CA ALA A 37 0.00 6.55 4.07
C ALA A 37 -1.21 5.63 3.84
N SER A 38 -2.36 6.19 3.50
CA SER A 38 -3.58 5.44 3.16
C SER A 38 -3.66 5.04 1.69
N ARG A 39 -2.78 5.60 0.82
CA ARG A 39 -2.82 5.45 -0.64
C ARG A 39 -4.16 5.86 -1.25
N THR A 40 -4.76 6.92 -0.72
CA THR A 40 -6.04 7.44 -1.17
C THR A 40 -5.94 8.90 -1.54
N ALA A 41 -6.78 9.32 -2.49
CA ALA A 41 -7.06 10.70 -2.82
C ALA A 41 -8.47 11.05 -2.36
N LEU A 42 -8.60 12.05 -1.48
CA LEU A 42 -9.88 12.67 -1.17
C LEU A 42 -10.10 13.80 -2.18
N VAL A 43 -11.12 13.65 -3.01
CA VAL A 43 -11.42 14.61 -4.09
C VAL A 43 -12.81 15.18 -3.88
N ASP A 44 -12.91 16.51 -3.87
CA ASP A 44 -14.18 17.23 -3.96
C ASP A 44 -14.35 17.76 -5.38
N TYR A 45 -15.30 17.20 -6.11
CA TYR A 45 -15.48 17.48 -7.53
C TYR A 45 -16.95 17.67 -7.90
N ASP A 46 -17.16 18.30 -9.05
CA ASP A 46 -18.46 18.48 -9.66
C ASP A 46 -18.72 17.36 -10.69
N PRO A 47 -19.67 16.44 -10.42
CA PRO A 47 -19.93 15.31 -11.31
C PRO A 47 -20.51 15.72 -12.68
N ASP A 48 -21.04 16.94 -12.80
CA ASP A 48 -21.58 17.46 -14.07
C ASP A 48 -20.47 17.97 -15.00
N ILE A 49 -19.26 18.24 -14.46
CA ILE A 49 -18.12 18.78 -15.22
C ILE A 49 -17.11 17.69 -15.52
N ILE A 50 -16.77 16.83 -14.53
CA ILE A 50 -15.75 15.80 -14.68
C ILE A 50 -16.22 14.45 -14.12
N SER A 51 -16.03 13.38 -14.90
CA SER A 51 -16.32 12.02 -14.46
C SER A 51 -15.12 11.37 -13.76
N LEU A 52 -15.39 10.31 -12.97
CA LEU A 52 -14.32 9.51 -12.33
C LEU A 52 -13.41 8.85 -13.37
N GLU A 53 -13.95 8.49 -14.52
CA GLU A 53 -13.20 7.87 -15.61
C GLU A 53 -12.26 8.85 -16.29
N ASP A 54 -12.67 10.13 -16.45
CA ASP A 54 -11.80 11.19 -16.96
C ASP A 54 -10.66 11.49 -16.01
N MET A 55 -10.93 11.55 -14.69
CA MET A 55 -9.89 11.68 -13.67
C MET A 55 -8.90 10.50 -13.74
N LYS A 56 -9.41 9.28 -13.87
CA LYS A 56 -8.59 8.08 -14.00
C LYS A 56 -7.69 8.18 -15.23
N ARG A 57 -8.21 8.58 -16.37
CA ARG A 57 -7.45 8.73 -17.61
C ARG A 57 -6.32 9.76 -17.45
N GLU A 58 -6.61 10.92 -16.86
CA GLU A 58 -5.62 11.98 -16.65
C GLU A 58 -4.52 11.60 -15.66
N ILE A 59 -4.87 10.87 -14.60
CA ILE A 59 -3.90 10.36 -13.63
C ILE A 59 -3.09 9.19 -14.21
N SER A 60 -3.71 8.37 -15.06
CA SER A 60 -3.00 7.30 -15.78
C SER A 60 -1.96 7.85 -16.75
N ASN A 61 -2.28 8.96 -17.44
CA ASN A 61 -1.32 9.68 -18.28
C ASN A 61 -0.11 10.21 -17.49
N ALA A 62 -0.31 10.57 -16.22
CA ALA A 62 0.77 10.99 -15.32
C ALA A 62 1.58 9.81 -14.73
N GLY A 63 1.23 8.56 -15.07
CA GLY A 63 1.95 7.36 -14.64
C GLY A 63 1.46 6.74 -13.34
N TYR A 64 0.31 7.17 -12.84
CA TYR A 64 -0.38 6.62 -11.66
C TYR A 64 -1.72 6.02 -12.09
N ASP A 65 -2.42 5.30 -11.21
CA ASP A 65 -3.76 4.78 -11.52
C ASP A 65 -4.74 5.03 -10.39
N LEU A 66 -6.01 5.36 -10.74
CA LEU A 66 -7.13 5.51 -9.81
C LEU A 66 -8.00 4.25 -9.87
N VAL A 67 -8.30 3.66 -8.72
CA VAL A 67 -9.18 2.50 -8.63
C VAL A 67 -10.60 2.96 -8.35
N ILE A 68 -11.46 2.83 -9.35
CA ILE A 68 -12.87 3.27 -9.28
C ILE A 68 -13.77 2.15 -8.72
N GLU A 69 -13.32 0.89 -8.79
CA GLU A 69 -14.07 -0.29 -8.37
C GLU A 69 -13.69 -0.77 -6.96
N ASN A 70 -14.61 -1.48 -6.32
CA ASN A 70 -14.67 -1.99 -4.92
C ASN A 70 -13.35 -2.24 -4.19
N ASP A 71 -13.33 -1.94 -2.89
CA ASP A 71 -12.21 -2.13 -1.93
C ASP A 71 -11.49 -3.48 -2.00
N ARG A 72 -12.19 -4.56 -2.33
CA ARG A 72 -11.60 -5.90 -2.47
C ARG A 72 -10.60 -6.00 -3.62
N SER A 73 -10.81 -5.26 -4.70
CA SER A 73 -9.89 -5.26 -5.85
C SER A 73 -8.57 -4.57 -5.51
N VAL A 74 -8.59 -3.54 -4.68
CA VAL A 74 -7.40 -2.78 -4.26
C VAL A 74 -6.49 -3.63 -3.38
N GLU A 75 -7.05 -4.36 -2.41
CA GLU A 75 -6.27 -5.25 -1.53
C GLU A 75 -5.61 -6.39 -2.31
N GLU A 76 -6.32 -6.97 -3.25
CA GLU A 76 -5.77 -8.02 -4.11
C GLU A 76 -4.64 -7.50 -5.00
N ILE A 77 -4.78 -6.30 -5.57
CA ILE A 77 -3.75 -5.65 -6.40
C ILE A 77 -2.51 -5.37 -5.54
N ASN A 78 -2.67 -4.72 -4.39
CA ASN A 78 -1.57 -4.43 -3.47
C ASN A 78 -0.84 -5.71 -3.01
N ARG A 79 -1.58 -6.78 -2.70
CA ARG A 79 -1.01 -8.06 -2.31
C ARG A 79 -0.22 -8.72 -3.45
N ARG A 80 -0.71 -8.62 -4.68
CA ARG A 80 0.01 -9.11 -5.87
C ARG A 80 1.29 -8.32 -6.12
N GLU A 81 1.23 -6.99 -6.04
CA GLU A 81 2.40 -6.11 -6.19
C GLU A 81 3.45 -6.39 -5.13
N PHE A 82 3.05 -6.53 -3.86
CA PHE A 82 3.97 -6.89 -2.78
C PHE A 82 4.61 -8.27 -2.99
N THR A 83 3.85 -9.25 -3.45
CA THR A 83 4.36 -10.59 -3.74
C THR A 83 5.40 -10.56 -4.88
N LEU A 84 5.14 -9.78 -5.92
CA LEU A 84 6.08 -9.58 -7.03
C LEU A 84 7.35 -8.85 -6.57
N LEU A 85 7.20 -7.80 -5.75
CA LEU A 85 8.32 -7.08 -5.17
C LEU A 85 9.21 -8.01 -4.34
N ARG A 86 8.61 -8.82 -3.45
CA ARG A 86 9.32 -9.79 -2.64
C ARG A 86 10.07 -10.83 -3.48
N ARG A 87 9.44 -11.36 -4.53
CA ARG A 87 10.10 -12.31 -5.46
C ARG A 87 11.29 -11.68 -6.17
N ARG A 88 11.15 -10.44 -6.65
CA ARG A 88 12.25 -9.70 -7.29
C ARG A 88 13.39 -9.42 -6.31
N THR A 89 13.08 -9.04 -5.07
CA THR A 89 14.08 -8.82 -4.01
C THR A 89 14.87 -10.10 -3.71
N LEU A 90 14.19 -11.24 -3.56
CA LEU A 90 14.86 -12.53 -3.33
C LEU A 90 15.73 -12.95 -4.52
N ALA A 91 15.23 -12.77 -5.74
CA ALA A 91 16.02 -13.06 -6.96
C ALA A 91 17.25 -12.13 -7.07
N SER A 92 17.08 -10.84 -6.73
CA SER A 92 18.19 -9.88 -6.73
C SER A 92 19.27 -10.24 -5.72
N TRP A 93 18.89 -10.71 -4.53
CA TRP A 93 19.85 -11.24 -3.54
C TRP A 93 20.62 -12.45 -4.07
N LEU A 94 19.94 -13.37 -4.78
CA LEU A 94 20.60 -14.51 -5.40
C LEU A 94 21.64 -14.04 -6.42
N PHE A 95 21.27 -13.10 -7.32
CA PHE A 95 22.22 -12.53 -8.29
C PHE A 95 23.36 -11.79 -7.60
N ALA A 96 23.09 -11.04 -6.53
CA ALA A 96 24.11 -10.30 -5.80
C ALA A 96 25.16 -11.21 -5.16
N ILE A 97 24.70 -12.27 -4.49
CA ILE A 97 25.60 -13.25 -3.85
C ILE A 97 26.44 -13.96 -4.93
N LEU A 98 25.82 -14.41 -6.02
CA LEU A 98 26.56 -15.06 -7.11
C LEU A 98 27.60 -14.11 -7.73
N THR A 99 27.19 -12.89 -8.08
CA THR A 99 28.12 -11.90 -8.67
C THR A 99 29.26 -11.59 -7.72
N MET A 100 28.98 -11.44 -6.41
CA MET A 100 30.01 -11.20 -5.41
C MET A 100 30.99 -12.37 -5.26
N CYS A 101 30.48 -13.62 -5.25
CA CYS A 101 31.33 -14.82 -5.19
C CYS A 101 32.28 -14.93 -6.39
N PHE A 102 31.80 -14.58 -7.60
CA PHE A 102 32.66 -14.57 -8.78
C PHE A 102 33.60 -13.36 -8.82
N SER A 103 33.15 -12.18 -8.42
CA SER A 103 33.96 -10.96 -8.37
C SER A 103 35.11 -11.08 -7.35
N MET A 104 34.87 -11.70 -6.18
CA MET A 104 35.89 -11.94 -5.15
C MET A 104 36.77 -13.18 -5.40
N GLY A 105 36.51 -13.93 -6.49
CA GLY A 105 37.32 -15.12 -6.82
C GLY A 105 37.08 -16.33 -5.88
N TRP A 106 36.00 -16.32 -5.05
CA TRP A 106 35.69 -17.47 -4.16
C TRP A 106 35.25 -18.70 -4.95
N ILE A 107 34.71 -18.50 -6.14
CA ILE A 107 34.38 -19.58 -7.08
C ILE A 107 35.31 -19.46 -8.27
N SER A 108 36.50 -20.08 -8.16
CA SER A 108 37.37 -20.31 -9.32
C SER A 108 36.92 -21.57 -10.02
N LEU A 109 36.37 -21.44 -11.22
CA LEU A 109 36.01 -22.58 -12.07
C LEU A 109 37.27 -23.23 -12.69
N GLY A 110 38.20 -23.68 -11.84
CA GLY A 110 39.23 -24.69 -12.18
C GLY A 110 40.16 -24.43 -13.38
N MET A 111 40.12 -23.26 -14.02
CA MET A 111 40.90 -22.99 -15.26
C MET A 111 42.15 -22.14 -15.03
N GLU A 112 42.48 -21.74 -13.81
CA GLU A 112 43.66 -20.92 -13.52
C GLU A 112 44.57 -21.50 -12.42
N GLN A 113 44.87 -22.80 -12.49
CA GLN A 113 45.86 -23.39 -11.55
C GLN A 113 47.33 -23.19 -11.95
N ASN A 114 47.67 -22.49 -13.03
CA ASN A 114 49.02 -22.44 -13.56
C ASN A 114 49.76 -21.12 -13.42
N MET A 115 49.29 -20.14 -12.61
CA MET A 115 50.05 -18.90 -12.36
C MET A 115 50.16 -18.53 -10.87
N ILE A 116 50.47 -19.53 -10.02
CA ILE A 116 50.95 -19.25 -8.68
C ILE A 116 52.46 -19.57 -8.68
N SER A 117 53.22 -18.71 -9.29
CA SER A 117 54.65 -18.55 -8.99
C SER A 117 55.02 -17.12 -9.34
N ASP A 118 54.86 -16.25 -8.43
CA ASP A 118 55.75 -15.16 -8.05
C ASP A 118 54.97 -14.21 -7.10
N GLY A 119 55.47 -14.17 -5.90
CA GLY A 119 54.86 -13.56 -4.73
C GLY A 119 54.68 -12.03 -4.78
N VAL A 120 53.65 -11.56 -5.46
CA VAL A 120 53.03 -10.28 -5.22
C VAL A 120 51.53 -10.49 -5.37
N ALA A 121 50.79 -10.25 -4.31
CA ALA A 121 49.33 -10.32 -4.29
C ALA A 121 48.69 -9.26 -5.22
N SER A 122 48.64 -9.51 -6.49
CA SER A 122 47.78 -8.78 -7.43
C SER A 122 46.37 -9.39 -7.35
N ALA A 123 45.70 -9.07 -6.25
CA ALA A 123 44.35 -9.49 -5.95
C ALA A 123 43.33 -8.70 -6.78
N HIS A 124 43.22 -8.78 -8.06
CA HIS A 124 42.08 -8.29 -8.82
C HIS A 124 42.19 -8.46 -10.36
N HIS A 125 42.97 -9.41 -10.84
CA HIS A 125 42.78 -9.84 -12.20
C HIS A 125 41.76 -10.97 -12.24
N SER A 126 40.47 -10.59 -12.03
CA SER A 126 39.41 -11.56 -12.28
C SER A 126 39.55 -12.02 -13.74
N SER A 127 39.58 -13.32 -13.94
CA SER A 127 39.74 -13.89 -15.28
C SER A 127 38.70 -13.30 -16.26
N SER A 128 39.06 -13.13 -17.51
CA SER A 128 38.16 -12.65 -18.57
C SER A 128 36.82 -13.41 -18.56
N PHE A 129 36.86 -14.69 -18.20
CA PHE A 129 35.66 -15.55 -18.07
C PHE A 129 34.80 -15.20 -16.85
N ALA A 130 35.36 -14.92 -15.66
CA ALA A 130 34.60 -14.49 -14.50
C ALA A 130 33.90 -13.15 -14.75
N ASN A 131 34.55 -12.21 -15.41
CA ASN A 131 33.96 -10.93 -15.83
C ASN A 131 32.79 -11.12 -16.80
N GLN A 132 32.86 -12.07 -17.72
CA GLN A 132 31.74 -12.39 -18.63
C GLN A 132 30.54 -12.99 -17.87
N ILE A 133 30.78 -13.85 -16.86
CA ILE A 133 29.71 -14.37 -16.02
C ILE A 133 29.09 -13.25 -15.20
N CYS A 134 29.90 -12.39 -14.58
CA CYS A 134 29.41 -11.23 -13.82
C CYS A 134 28.59 -10.29 -14.72
N LEU A 135 29.01 -10.07 -15.96
CA LEU A 135 28.23 -9.29 -16.94
C LEU A 135 26.86 -9.90 -17.19
N LEU A 136 26.78 -11.21 -17.45
CA LEU A 136 25.49 -11.89 -17.68
C LEU A 136 24.58 -11.85 -16.45
N LEU A 137 25.12 -12.10 -15.26
CA LEU A 137 24.38 -12.03 -14.00
C LEU A 137 23.87 -10.60 -13.73
N ALA A 138 24.73 -9.60 -13.93
CA ALA A 138 24.34 -8.20 -13.76
C ALA A 138 23.28 -7.80 -14.80
N LEU A 139 23.41 -8.20 -16.05
CA LEU A 139 22.40 -7.94 -17.09
C LEU A 139 21.07 -8.58 -16.73
N ALA A 140 21.06 -9.84 -16.28
CA ALA A 140 19.84 -10.51 -15.83
C ALA A 140 19.18 -9.79 -14.65
N ASN A 141 19.98 -9.34 -13.68
CA ASN A 141 19.47 -8.54 -12.55
C ASN A 141 18.87 -7.21 -13.04
N LEU A 142 19.56 -6.46 -13.90
CA LEU A 142 19.06 -5.20 -14.45
C LEU A 142 17.71 -5.40 -15.17
N LEU A 143 17.62 -6.41 -16.04
CA LEU A 143 16.42 -6.64 -16.86
C LEU A 143 15.24 -7.19 -16.08
N TYR A 144 15.47 -8.06 -15.09
CA TYR A 144 14.40 -8.69 -14.32
C TYR A 144 14.06 -7.93 -13.04
N CYS A 145 15.06 -7.66 -12.19
CA CYS A 145 14.86 -7.03 -10.90
C CYS A 145 14.80 -5.50 -11.02
N GLY A 146 15.68 -4.91 -11.86
CA GLY A 146 15.79 -3.47 -12.07
C GLY A 146 14.76 -2.86 -13.00
N LYS A 147 13.99 -3.66 -13.77
CA LYS A 147 13.07 -3.18 -14.80
C LYS A 147 12.18 -2.00 -14.34
N GLN A 148 11.68 -2.06 -13.14
CA GLN A 148 10.79 -1.02 -12.60
C GLN A 148 11.48 0.35 -12.48
N PHE A 149 12.77 0.39 -12.14
CA PHE A 149 13.53 1.63 -12.01
C PHE A 149 13.75 2.27 -13.40
N TYR A 150 14.10 1.46 -14.39
CA TYR A 150 14.32 1.95 -15.76
C TYR A 150 13.03 2.42 -16.42
N VAL A 151 11.91 1.71 -16.23
CA VAL A 151 10.60 2.13 -16.75
C VAL A 151 10.13 3.41 -16.08
N SER A 152 10.30 3.52 -14.74
CA SER A 152 9.96 4.73 -13.99
C SER A 152 10.83 5.91 -14.43
N ALA A 153 12.15 5.71 -14.54
CA ALA A 153 13.09 6.74 -14.98
C ALA A 153 12.78 7.25 -16.39
N TRP A 154 12.45 6.34 -17.32
CA TRP A 154 12.08 6.71 -18.68
C TRP A 154 10.81 7.55 -18.76
N LYS A 155 9.76 7.14 -18.03
CA LYS A 155 8.52 7.91 -17.96
C LYS A 155 8.76 9.32 -17.39
N GLN A 156 9.57 9.43 -16.34
CA GLN A 156 9.86 10.72 -15.72
C GLN A 156 10.75 11.62 -16.58
N LEU A 157 11.69 11.03 -17.32
CA LEU A 157 12.49 11.78 -18.29
C LEU A 157 11.61 12.45 -19.36
N LEU A 158 10.57 11.74 -19.83
CA LEU A 158 9.60 12.31 -20.78
C LEU A 158 8.79 13.47 -20.20
N HIS A 159 8.57 13.48 -18.89
CA HIS A 159 7.84 14.54 -18.18
C HIS A 159 8.76 15.61 -17.54
N HIS A 160 10.07 15.62 -17.87
CA HIS A 160 11.08 16.52 -17.30
C HIS A 160 11.09 16.56 -15.77
N THR A 161 10.80 15.43 -15.13
CA THR A 161 10.83 15.26 -13.69
C THR A 161 11.89 14.21 -13.32
N ALA A 162 12.40 14.27 -12.10
CA ALA A 162 13.33 13.27 -11.58
C ALA A 162 12.88 12.78 -10.20
N ASN A 163 13.10 11.51 -9.92
CA ASN A 163 12.85 10.91 -8.63
C ASN A 163 14.01 10.00 -8.21
N MET A 164 13.86 9.33 -7.07
CA MET A 164 14.83 8.36 -6.59
C MET A 164 15.12 7.25 -7.63
N ASP A 165 14.10 6.80 -8.38
CA ASP A 165 14.25 5.75 -9.39
C ASP A 165 15.13 6.19 -10.55
N SER A 166 15.02 7.46 -10.97
CA SER A 166 15.86 8.05 -12.01
C SER A 166 17.33 8.03 -11.63
N LEU A 167 17.64 8.35 -10.36
CA LEU A 167 19.00 8.32 -9.84
C LEU A 167 19.55 6.90 -9.78
N VAL A 168 18.75 5.94 -9.29
CA VAL A 168 19.14 4.52 -9.23
C VAL A 168 19.36 3.97 -10.64
N ALA A 169 18.46 4.25 -11.57
CA ALA A 169 18.60 3.79 -12.96
C ALA A 169 19.85 4.37 -13.63
N LEU A 170 20.12 5.66 -13.45
CA LEU A 170 21.29 6.31 -14.03
C LEU A 170 22.59 5.74 -13.45
N SER A 171 22.70 5.65 -12.12
CA SER A 171 23.92 5.17 -11.47
C SER A 171 24.23 3.71 -11.81
N THR A 172 23.22 2.83 -11.80
CA THR A 172 23.41 1.41 -12.13
C THR A 172 23.71 1.20 -13.60
N LEU A 173 23.11 2.00 -14.50
CA LEU A 173 23.38 1.95 -15.92
C LEU A 173 24.83 2.40 -16.24
N ILE A 174 25.29 3.50 -15.65
CA ILE A 174 26.67 3.99 -15.82
C ILE A 174 27.66 2.95 -15.30
N ALA A 175 27.46 2.41 -14.09
CA ALA A 175 28.31 1.37 -13.54
C ALA A 175 28.37 0.12 -14.43
N PHE A 176 27.24 -0.31 -14.95
CA PHE A 176 27.13 -1.45 -15.85
C PHE A 176 27.84 -1.20 -17.20
N LEU A 177 27.60 -0.06 -17.83
CA LEU A 177 28.21 0.30 -19.11
C LEU A 177 29.73 0.46 -18.99
N PHE A 178 30.20 1.13 -17.92
CA PHE A 178 31.62 1.28 -17.64
C PHE A 178 32.30 -0.08 -17.42
N SER A 179 31.68 -0.97 -16.66
CA SER A 179 32.20 -2.32 -16.41
C SER A 179 32.20 -3.17 -17.67
N THR A 180 31.16 -3.03 -18.51
CA THR A 180 31.10 -3.69 -19.82
C THR A 180 32.22 -3.20 -20.75
N PHE A 181 32.44 -1.88 -20.79
CA PHE A 181 33.56 -1.31 -21.56
C PHE A 181 34.90 -1.85 -21.08
N ASN A 182 35.14 -1.87 -19.77
CA ASN A 182 36.38 -2.38 -19.19
C ASN A 182 36.58 -3.89 -19.45
N THR A 183 35.50 -4.67 -19.48
CA THR A 183 35.58 -6.11 -19.78
C THR A 183 36.06 -6.39 -21.20
N PHE A 184 35.63 -5.59 -22.20
CA PHE A 184 35.97 -5.82 -23.60
C PHE A 184 37.16 -5.00 -24.08
N PHE A 185 37.37 -3.78 -23.58
CA PHE A 185 38.36 -2.83 -24.05
C PHE A 185 39.40 -2.43 -22.98
N GLY A 186 39.26 -2.93 -21.74
CA GLY A 186 40.13 -2.54 -20.63
C GLY A 186 41.60 -2.83 -20.90
N GLU A 187 41.95 -4.00 -21.42
CA GLU A 187 43.30 -4.38 -21.73
C GLU A 187 43.89 -3.49 -22.84
N MET A 188 43.14 -3.19 -23.88
CA MET A 188 43.58 -2.35 -25.00
C MET A 188 43.81 -0.89 -24.62
N VAL A 189 42.93 -0.32 -23.76
CA VAL A 189 42.94 1.11 -23.41
C VAL A 189 43.84 1.39 -22.22
N TRP A 190 43.75 0.58 -21.17
CA TRP A 190 44.43 0.80 -19.89
C TRP A 190 45.68 -0.03 -19.73
N GLY A 191 45.64 -1.31 -20.16
CA GLY A 191 46.78 -2.23 -20.11
C GLY A 191 47.99 -1.72 -20.91
N ALA A 192 47.75 -1.13 -22.09
CA ALA A 192 48.82 -0.49 -22.90
C ALA A 192 49.50 0.69 -22.18
N ARG A 193 48.87 1.25 -21.12
CA ARG A 193 49.38 2.37 -20.32
C ARG A 193 49.88 1.94 -18.93
N GLY A 194 49.87 0.63 -18.64
CA GLY A 194 50.25 0.09 -17.33
C GLY A 194 49.28 0.48 -16.19
N ILE A 195 48.03 0.81 -16.52
CA ILE A 195 47.01 1.19 -15.54
C ILE A 195 46.13 -0.04 -15.27
N GLU A 196 45.95 -0.39 -14.01
CA GLU A 196 45.03 -1.44 -13.57
C GLU A 196 43.59 -0.95 -13.76
N TRP A 197 42.70 -1.84 -14.27
CA TRP A 197 41.31 -1.52 -14.47
C TRP A 197 40.41 -2.49 -13.69
N HIS A 198 39.30 -1.96 -13.18
CA HIS A 198 38.35 -2.71 -12.37
C HIS A 198 36.97 -2.75 -13.04
N THR A 199 36.21 -3.80 -12.72
CA THR A 199 34.79 -3.91 -13.12
C THR A 199 33.93 -3.69 -11.86
N TYR A 200 32.76 -3.07 -12.02
CA TYR A 200 31.83 -2.69 -10.96
C TYR A 200 30.44 -3.33 -11.17
N PHE A 201 30.41 -4.57 -11.69
CA PHE A 201 29.16 -5.30 -11.87
C PHE A 201 28.47 -5.60 -10.55
N ASP A 202 29.25 -5.97 -9.54
CA ASP A 202 28.84 -6.19 -8.16
C ASP A 202 28.20 -4.95 -7.55
N ALA A 203 28.78 -3.77 -7.72
CA ALA A 203 28.24 -2.51 -7.25
C ALA A 203 26.86 -2.22 -7.90
N SER A 204 26.73 -2.40 -9.22
CA SER A 204 25.48 -2.20 -9.93
C SER A 204 24.36 -3.14 -9.41
N VAL A 205 24.69 -4.42 -9.21
CA VAL A 205 23.73 -5.43 -8.69
C VAL A 205 23.36 -5.13 -7.23
N MET A 206 24.37 -4.78 -6.40
CA MET A 206 24.14 -4.47 -4.97
C MET A 206 23.27 -3.24 -4.78
N ILE A 207 23.44 -2.17 -5.56
CA ILE A 207 22.58 -0.98 -5.49
C ILE A 207 21.11 -1.37 -5.73
N ILE A 208 20.82 -2.13 -6.80
CA ILE A 208 19.46 -2.60 -7.07
C ILE A 208 18.92 -3.45 -5.93
N THR A 209 19.73 -4.37 -5.39
CA THR A 209 19.35 -5.28 -4.31
C THR A 209 19.00 -4.52 -3.04
N PHE A 210 19.83 -3.56 -2.62
CA PHE A 210 19.57 -2.77 -1.41
C PHE A 210 18.35 -1.87 -1.58
N VAL A 211 18.17 -1.24 -2.74
CA VAL A 211 17.00 -0.39 -2.98
C VAL A 211 15.72 -1.23 -2.98
N LEU A 212 15.71 -2.42 -3.61
CA LEU A 212 14.58 -3.33 -3.56
C LEU A 212 14.28 -3.82 -2.14
N THR A 213 15.32 -4.10 -1.35
CA THR A 213 15.17 -4.50 0.05
C THR A 213 14.56 -3.37 0.87
N GLY A 214 15.06 -2.14 0.71
CA GLY A 214 14.50 -0.96 1.37
C GLY A 214 13.02 -0.77 1.04
N ARG A 215 12.64 -0.89 -0.24
CA ARG A 215 11.21 -0.83 -0.67
C ARG A 215 10.37 -1.95 -0.06
N CYS A 216 10.90 -3.18 -0.01
CA CYS A 216 10.19 -4.30 0.58
C CYS A 216 9.92 -4.09 2.08
N LEU A 217 10.89 -3.52 2.80
CA LEU A 217 10.74 -3.15 4.22
C LEU A 217 9.75 -2.00 4.41
N GLU A 218 9.83 -0.98 3.56
CA GLU A 218 8.90 0.16 3.57
C GLU A 218 7.45 -0.29 3.35
N GLU A 219 7.21 -1.12 2.32
CA GLU A 219 5.88 -1.65 2.04
C GLU A 219 5.34 -2.50 3.20
N LYS A 220 6.17 -3.34 3.79
CA LYS A 220 5.79 -4.13 4.97
C LYS A 220 5.44 -3.24 6.17
N ALA A 221 6.18 -2.16 6.40
CA ALA A 221 5.89 -1.22 7.47
C ALA A 221 4.56 -0.47 7.24
N LYS A 222 4.31 -0.02 6.00
CA LYS A 222 3.04 0.63 5.61
C LYS A 222 1.85 -0.30 5.79
N ASP A 223 1.96 -1.56 5.39
CA ASP A 223 0.88 -2.54 5.52
C ASP A 223 0.53 -2.82 6.98
N SER A 224 1.54 -2.92 7.86
CA SER A 224 1.34 -3.07 9.31
C SER A 224 0.57 -1.89 9.91
N THR A 225 0.92 -0.66 9.54
CA THR A 225 0.24 0.55 10.03
C THR A 225 -1.20 0.66 9.51
N ALA A 226 -1.40 0.41 8.21
CA ALA A 226 -2.72 0.42 7.60
C ALA A 226 -3.63 -0.68 8.15
N SER A 227 -3.08 -1.83 8.51
CA SER A 227 -3.82 -2.95 9.12
C SER A 227 -4.35 -2.59 10.51
N SER A 228 -3.56 -1.88 11.32
CA SER A 228 -3.99 -1.41 12.64
C SER A 228 -5.12 -0.37 12.54
N ILE A 229 -5.03 0.56 11.58
CA ILE A 229 -6.09 1.54 11.31
C ILE A 229 -7.34 0.82 10.78
N ARG A 230 -7.20 -0.15 9.88
CA ARG A 230 -8.33 -0.94 9.37
C ARG A 230 -8.98 -1.83 10.42
N GLN A 231 -8.25 -2.34 11.40
CA GLN A 231 -8.84 -3.03 12.54
C GLN A 231 -9.75 -2.11 13.36
N LEU A 232 -9.37 -0.84 13.52
CA LEU A 232 -10.21 0.17 14.15
C LEU A 232 -11.42 0.54 13.28
N MET A 233 -11.23 0.73 11.96
CA MET A 233 -12.32 1.01 10.99
C MET A 233 -13.19 -0.23 10.70
N GLY A 234 -12.65 -1.44 10.76
CA GLY A 234 -13.39 -2.71 10.60
C GLY A 234 -14.33 -3.05 11.76
N MET A 235 -14.54 -2.09 12.67
CA MET A 235 -15.45 -2.21 13.80
C MET A 235 -16.90 -1.93 13.42
N GLN A 236 -17.19 -1.33 12.29
CA GLN A 236 -18.57 -1.22 11.83
C GLN A 236 -19.10 -2.62 11.40
N PRO A 237 -20.23 -3.07 11.91
CA PRO A 237 -20.87 -4.29 11.45
C PRO A 237 -21.30 -4.09 9.99
N LYS A 238 -21.38 -5.16 9.20
CA LYS A 238 -21.81 -5.09 7.79
C LYS A 238 -23.32 -5.09 7.62
N THR A 239 -24.01 -5.62 8.61
CA THR A 239 -25.47 -5.78 8.63
C THR A 239 -26.02 -5.21 9.93
N ALA A 240 -27.28 -4.82 9.91
CA ALA A 240 -28.03 -4.38 11.07
C ALA A 240 -29.41 -5.00 11.06
N ARG A 241 -30.02 -5.13 12.23
CA ARG A 241 -31.38 -5.71 12.38
C ARG A 241 -32.39 -4.58 12.41
N LEU A 242 -33.06 -4.37 11.27
CA LEU A 242 -34.13 -3.39 11.11
C LEU A 242 -35.43 -3.92 11.75
N VAL A 243 -36.09 -3.08 12.52
CA VAL A 243 -37.40 -3.37 13.14
C VAL A 243 -38.48 -2.59 12.40
N THR A 244 -39.31 -3.30 11.67
CA THR A 244 -40.46 -2.71 10.97
C THR A 244 -41.73 -3.05 11.68
N TYR A 245 -42.61 -2.05 11.90
CA TYR A 245 -43.93 -2.26 12.48
C TYR A 245 -44.87 -2.77 11.39
N GLU A 246 -45.28 -4.00 11.45
CA GLU A 246 -46.33 -4.55 10.61
C GLU A 246 -47.61 -4.65 11.42
N LYS A 247 -48.66 -3.92 11.01
CA LYS A 247 -49.96 -3.95 11.65
C LYS A 247 -50.70 -5.15 11.08
N ILE A 248 -50.56 -6.32 11.68
CA ILE A 248 -51.35 -7.51 11.39
C ILE A 248 -52.60 -7.45 12.31
N GLU A 249 -53.79 -7.74 11.77
CA GLU A 249 -55.03 -7.67 12.49
C GLU A 249 -54.96 -8.38 13.85
N GLY A 250 -55.02 -7.58 14.92
CA GLY A 250 -55.15 -8.04 16.32
C GLY A 250 -53.86 -8.18 17.14
N THR A 251 -52.68 -8.03 16.59
CA THR A 251 -51.43 -8.07 17.35
C THR A 251 -50.42 -7.06 16.80
N ASN A 252 -49.83 -6.24 17.65
CA ASN A 252 -48.68 -5.40 17.27
C ASN A 252 -47.47 -6.32 17.18
N ASP A 253 -47.26 -6.89 16.01
CA ASP A 253 -46.08 -7.75 15.77
C ASP A 253 -45.00 -6.95 15.08
N TYR A 254 -43.72 -7.21 15.46
CA TYR A 254 -42.56 -6.54 14.89
C TYR A 254 -41.89 -7.52 13.96
N LYS A 255 -41.76 -7.13 12.69
CA LYS A 255 -40.91 -7.86 11.74
C LYS A 255 -39.48 -7.40 11.90
N MET A 256 -38.58 -8.34 12.12
CA MET A 256 -37.13 -8.09 12.17
C MET A 256 -36.49 -8.65 10.92
N GLU A 257 -35.78 -7.78 10.21
CA GLU A 257 -35.06 -8.16 9.00
C GLU A 257 -33.60 -7.73 9.09
N GLU A 258 -32.69 -8.63 8.73
CA GLU A 258 -31.26 -8.31 8.68
C GLU A 258 -30.97 -7.65 7.33
N VAL A 259 -30.54 -6.38 7.39
CA VAL A 259 -30.28 -5.55 6.21
C VAL A 259 -28.84 -5.06 6.19
N PRO A 260 -28.25 -4.82 5.02
CA PRO A 260 -26.94 -4.15 4.93
C PRO A 260 -27.02 -2.74 5.53
N ILE A 261 -25.97 -2.30 6.23
CA ILE A 261 -25.94 -0.95 6.85
C ILE A 261 -26.13 0.16 5.82
N SER A 262 -25.65 -0.05 4.57
CA SER A 262 -25.83 0.89 3.47
C SER A 262 -27.28 1.20 3.10
N THR A 263 -28.22 0.37 3.54
CA THR A 263 -29.66 0.56 3.26
C THR A 263 -30.42 1.28 4.39
N ILE A 264 -29.76 1.48 5.55
CA ILE A 264 -30.35 2.16 6.70
C ILE A 264 -30.56 3.63 6.39
N GLN A 265 -31.72 4.16 6.77
CA GLN A 265 -32.09 5.56 6.64
C GLN A 265 -32.22 6.24 8.00
N ILE A 266 -32.08 7.57 8.02
CA ILE A 266 -32.31 8.35 9.23
C ILE A 266 -33.77 8.17 9.68
N GLY A 267 -33.94 7.79 10.95
CA GLY A 267 -35.26 7.52 11.53
C GLY A 267 -35.61 6.04 11.64
N ASP A 268 -34.87 5.16 11.00
CA ASP A 268 -35.06 3.72 11.08
C ASP A 268 -34.86 3.18 12.50
N MET A 269 -35.69 2.19 12.85
CA MET A 269 -35.60 1.50 14.13
C MET A 269 -34.71 0.27 14.01
N ILE A 270 -33.68 0.19 14.85
CA ILE A 270 -32.67 -0.87 14.82
C ILE A 270 -32.65 -1.55 16.19
N GLU A 271 -32.64 -2.88 16.22
CA GLU A 271 -32.41 -3.66 17.43
C GLU A 271 -30.96 -4.13 17.50
N VAL A 272 -30.31 -3.90 18.64
CA VAL A 272 -28.94 -4.34 18.93
C VAL A 272 -28.94 -5.16 20.21
N ARG A 273 -28.34 -6.33 20.18
CA ARG A 273 -28.23 -7.26 21.31
C ARG A 273 -26.89 -7.17 21.99
N ALA A 274 -26.80 -7.69 23.22
CA ALA A 274 -25.54 -7.80 23.94
C ALA A 274 -24.47 -8.53 23.07
N GLY A 275 -23.29 -7.92 23.00
CA GLY A 275 -22.17 -8.42 22.20
C GLY A 275 -22.20 -8.00 20.72
N GLU A 276 -23.29 -7.44 20.20
CA GLU A 276 -23.38 -6.90 18.85
C GLU A 276 -22.91 -5.44 18.84
N LYS A 277 -22.29 -5.00 17.76
CA LYS A 277 -21.87 -3.61 17.60
C LYS A 277 -23.02 -2.74 17.15
N ILE A 278 -23.12 -1.54 17.71
CA ILE A 278 -24.07 -0.52 17.27
C ILE A 278 -23.66 -0.05 15.86
N PRO A 279 -24.59 -0.14 14.87
CA PRO A 279 -24.23 0.07 13.47
C PRO A 279 -24.11 1.53 13.05
N VAL A 280 -24.90 2.41 13.66
CA VAL A 280 -25.01 3.85 13.33
C VAL A 280 -25.26 4.65 14.61
N ASP A 281 -25.01 5.96 14.58
CA ASP A 281 -25.35 6.82 15.71
C ASP A 281 -26.87 6.99 15.84
N GLY A 282 -27.36 6.96 17.07
CA GLY A 282 -28.78 7.07 17.27
C GLY A 282 -29.18 7.38 18.70
N VAL A 283 -30.49 7.35 18.90
CA VAL A 283 -31.13 7.57 20.22
C VAL A 283 -31.85 6.31 20.65
N VAL A 284 -31.60 5.86 21.87
CA VAL A 284 -32.27 4.71 22.46
C VAL A 284 -33.76 5.01 22.59
N THR A 285 -34.59 4.16 22.04
CA THR A 285 -36.05 4.23 22.20
C THR A 285 -36.57 3.27 23.26
N GLN A 286 -35.91 2.13 23.40
CA GLN A 286 -36.22 1.10 24.38
C GLN A 286 -34.92 0.36 24.74
N ALA A 287 -34.71 0.14 26.02
CA ALA A 287 -33.62 -0.65 26.56
C ALA A 287 -34.18 -1.67 27.54
N GLU A 288 -33.59 -2.87 27.56
CA GLU A 288 -34.03 -3.95 28.44
C GLU A 288 -32.82 -4.80 28.83
N SER A 289 -32.60 -4.99 30.12
CA SER A 289 -31.57 -5.86 30.67
C SER A 289 -32.13 -6.74 31.76
N PHE A 290 -31.51 -7.89 32.03
CA PHE A 290 -31.91 -8.81 33.08
C PHE A 290 -31.87 -8.16 34.49
N MET A 291 -30.91 -7.24 34.69
CA MET A 291 -30.77 -6.57 36.00
C MET A 291 -31.57 -5.27 36.12
N THR A 292 -31.87 -4.61 35.00
CA THR A 292 -32.56 -3.31 34.96
C THR A 292 -33.56 -3.32 33.81
N PRO A 293 -34.88 -3.40 34.08
CA PRO A 293 -35.89 -3.55 33.03
C PRO A 293 -35.91 -2.42 31.98
N ASP A 294 -35.48 -1.20 32.38
CA ASP A 294 -35.55 0.00 31.51
C ASP A 294 -34.17 0.54 31.08
N ALA A 295 -33.11 -0.26 31.21
CA ALA A 295 -31.77 0.19 30.86
C ALA A 295 -30.93 -0.94 30.26
N ALA A 296 -29.97 -0.58 29.39
CA ALA A 296 -28.91 -1.45 28.90
C ALA A 296 -27.54 -0.86 29.24
N TYR A 297 -26.54 -1.71 29.39
CA TYR A 297 -25.16 -1.27 29.63
C TYR A 297 -24.37 -1.36 28.34
N VAL A 298 -23.76 -0.25 27.91
CA VAL A 298 -23.02 -0.13 26.67
C VAL A 298 -21.55 0.16 26.97
N ASP A 299 -20.67 -0.64 26.43
CA ASP A 299 -19.22 -0.42 26.47
C ASP A 299 -18.85 0.65 25.44
N GLU A 300 -18.45 1.81 25.93
CA GLU A 300 -18.03 2.97 25.16
C GLU A 300 -16.53 3.25 25.31
N ALA A 301 -15.76 2.32 25.91
CA ALA A 301 -14.34 2.51 26.23
C ALA A 301 -13.49 2.91 25.01
N MET A 302 -13.87 2.48 23.83
CA MET A 302 -13.17 2.82 22.59
C MET A 302 -13.30 4.29 22.19
N ILE A 303 -14.36 4.95 22.60
CA ILE A 303 -14.66 6.35 22.26
C ILE A 303 -14.40 7.26 23.46
N SER A 304 -14.91 6.89 24.63
CA SER A 304 -14.77 7.68 25.86
C SER A 304 -13.43 7.45 26.58
N GLY A 305 -12.78 6.30 26.37
CA GLY A 305 -11.62 5.86 27.14
C GLY A 305 -11.94 5.32 28.54
N GLU A 306 -13.20 5.33 28.96
CA GLU A 306 -13.62 4.84 30.29
C GLU A 306 -13.89 3.33 30.26
N PRO A 307 -13.26 2.53 31.14
CA PRO A 307 -13.38 1.06 31.09
C PRO A 307 -14.71 0.53 31.63
N THR A 308 -15.52 1.38 32.27
CA THR A 308 -16.81 0.99 32.84
C THR A 308 -17.94 1.18 31.85
N PRO A 309 -18.80 0.16 31.60
CA PRO A 309 -19.93 0.30 30.70
C PRO A 309 -20.91 1.37 31.17
N ALA A 310 -21.30 2.24 30.24
CA ALA A 310 -22.27 3.31 30.53
C ALA A 310 -23.70 2.77 30.51
N MET A 311 -24.50 3.15 31.49
CA MET A 311 -25.92 2.81 31.54
C MET A 311 -26.69 3.71 30.58
N LYS A 312 -27.45 3.14 29.65
CA LYS A 312 -28.27 3.82 28.64
C LYS A 312 -29.74 3.51 28.83
N LYS A 313 -30.55 4.56 28.85
CA LYS A 313 -32.00 4.53 28.95
C LYS A 313 -32.67 5.10 27.73
N ALA A 314 -33.96 4.95 27.60
CA ALA A 314 -34.72 5.60 26.55
C ALA A 314 -34.47 7.13 26.55
N GLY A 315 -34.13 7.69 25.39
CA GLY A 315 -33.74 9.09 25.20
C GLY A 315 -32.24 9.36 25.19
N ASP A 316 -31.38 8.40 25.60
CA ASP A 316 -29.94 8.57 25.61
C ASP A 316 -29.36 8.36 24.21
N ASN A 317 -28.26 9.06 23.90
CA ASN A 317 -27.53 8.87 22.66
C ASN A 317 -26.60 7.64 22.77
N VAL A 318 -26.50 6.90 21.67
CA VAL A 318 -25.57 5.81 21.48
C VAL A 318 -24.79 6.03 20.21
N LEU A 319 -23.52 5.62 20.23
CA LEU A 319 -22.55 5.88 19.17
C LEU A 319 -22.24 4.61 18.40
N ALA A 320 -22.06 4.74 17.10
CA ALA A 320 -21.63 3.65 16.22
C ALA A 320 -20.34 2.99 16.72
N GLY A 321 -20.25 1.66 16.61
CA GLY A 321 -19.08 0.89 17.05
C GLY A 321 -19.02 0.51 18.52
N THR A 322 -19.82 1.13 19.40
CA THR A 322 -19.96 0.72 20.80
C THR A 322 -20.74 -0.59 20.93
N ILE A 323 -20.57 -1.30 22.04
CA ILE A 323 -21.10 -2.66 22.20
C ILE A 323 -21.96 -2.72 23.48
N PRO A 324 -23.25 -3.07 23.39
CA PRO A 324 -24.02 -3.42 24.59
C PRO A 324 -23.39 -4.63 25.28
N SER A 325 -22.90 -4.45 26.49
CA SER A 325 -22.31 -5.52 27.31
C SER A 325 -23.38 -6.36 27.99
N GLN A 326 -24.53 -5.75 28.30
CA GLN A 326 -25.68 -6.43 28.92
C GLN A 326 -26.98 -5.85 28.38
N GLY A 327 -27.92 -6.75 28.07
CA GLY A 327 -29.27 -6.39 27.63
C GLY A 327 -29.38 -6.29 26.11
N LYS A 328 -30.52 -5.79 25.70
CA LYS A 328 -30.84 -5.42 24.32
C LYS A 328 -31.33 -3.98 24.27
N LEU A 329 -31.06 -3.28 23.22
CA LEU A 329 -31.56 -1.93 22.99
C LEU A 329 -32.19 -1.80 21.62
N ARG A 330 -33.24 -1.02 21.54
CA ARG A 330 -33.79 -0.52 20.29
C ARG A 330 -33.48 0.95 20.19
N MET A 331 -32.99 1.35 19.06
CA MET A 331 -32.55 2.71 18.81
C MET A 331 -33.12 3.23 17.49
N ARG A 332 -33.27 4.53 17.39
CA ARG A 332 -33.62 5.23 16.16
C ARG A 332 -32.35 5.84 15.56
N ALA A 333 -32.06 5.54 14.32
CA ALA A 333 -30.92 6.08 13.59
C ALA A 333 -31.04 7.60 13.47
N LYS A 334 -29.96 8.33 13.86
CA LYS A 334 -29.87 9.80 13.81
C LYS A 334 -28.83 10.28 12.82
N GLN A 335 -27.69 9.58 12.73
CA GLN A 335 -26.62 9.84 11.78
C GLN A 335 -26.18 8.53 11.14
N ILE A 336 -25.91 8.58 9.83
CA ILE A 336 -25.56 7.40 9.02
C ILE A 336 -24.34 7.71 8.16
N GLY A 337 -23.61 6.66 7.73
CA GLY A 337 -22.48 6.78 6.82
C GLY A 337 -21.32 7.58 7.41
N GLU A 338 -20.73 8.47 6.61
CA GLU A 338 -19.55 9.27 6.97
C GLU A 338 -19.80 10.34 8.06
N ASN A 339 -21.07 10.54 8.48
CA ASN A 339 -21.43 11.50 9.52
C ASN A 339 -21.55 10.86 10.91
N THR A 340 -21.23 9.56 11.06
CA THR A 340 -21.20 8.87 12.35
C THR A 340 -19.96 9.23 13.16
N ALA A 341 -19.98 8.98 14.46
CA ALA A 341 -18.88 9.28 15.38
C ALA A 341 -17.61 8.41 15.14
N LEU A 342 -17.71 7.37 14.32
CA LEU A 342 -16.62 6.46 13.93
C LEU A 342 -16.01 6.85 12.59
#